data_083b3caadb581262f78ba0422f0a8755
#
_entry.id   083b3caadb581262f78ba0422f0a8755
#
_cell.length_a   1.000
_cell.length_b   1.000
_cell.length_c   1.000
_cell.angle_alpha   90.00
_cell.angle_beta   90.00
_cell.angle_gamma   90.00
#
_symmetry.space_group_name_H-M   'P 1'
#
loop_
_entity.id
_entity.type
_entity.pdbx_description
1 polymer ?
#
loop_
_entity_poly.entity_id
_entity_poly.type
_entity_poly.pdbx_seq_one_letter_code
_entity_poly.pdbx_strand_id
1 'polypeptide(L)'
;MRSFIVATVAIVAAFGAGLAIARAGSKVTYIPADQVKAAFAKGAVLLNNGSYQVHASRREEPGQVEVHVKDTDVIYMLEGSTTFVTGGTMVGGKTTAPDEIRGSNVQGGETRTLMKGDVIVVPNGTPHWFKAVSGPVLYYVVKVQ
;
A
#
# COMPACT_ATOMS: atom_id res chain seq x y z
N MET A 1 64.51 -47.36 19.55
CA MET A 1 63.50 -46.60 20.26
C MET A 1 62.82 -45.64 19.26
N ARG A 2 61.59 -45.92 18.84
CA ARG A 2 60.79 -45.07 17.89
C ARG A 2 59.74 -44.37 18.69
N SER A 3 59.85 -43.04 18.85
CA SER A 3 58.88 -42.20 19.50
C SER A 3 57.76 -41.91 18.53
N PHE A 4 56.53 -42.30 18.88
CA PHE A 4 55.27 -41.88 18.17
C PHE A 4 54.81 -40.59 18.77
N ILE A 5 54.74 -39.54 17.94
CA ILE A 5 54.12 -38.27 18.28
C ILE A 5 52.65 -38.42 17.92
N VAL A 6 51.78 -38.43 18.92
CA VAL A 6 50.32 -38.36 18.73
C VAL A 6 49.93 -36.90 18.61
N ALA A 7 49.53 -36.49 17.42
CA ALA A 7 49.01 -35.17 17.20
C ALA A 7 47.51 -35.17 17.56
N THR A 8 47.16 -34.46 18.62
CA THR A 8 45.78 -34.25 19.04
C THR A 8 45.17 -33.11 18.17
N VAL A 9 44.27 -33.46 17.28
CA VAL A 9 43.49 -32.47 16.52
C VAL A 9 42.32 -31.98 17.40
N ALA A 10 42.41 -30.74 17.84
CA ALA A 10 41.30 -30.07 18.55
C ALA A 10 40.30 -29.57 17.50
N ILE A 11 39.13 -30.20 17.47
CA ILE A 11 37.98 -29.69 16.69
C ILE A 11 37.34 -28.53 17.45
N VAL A 12 37.57 -27.32 16.99
CA VAL A 12 36.85 -26.14 17.48
C VAL A 12 35.49 -26.12 16.81
N ALA A 13 34.46 -26.57 17.53
CA ALA A 13 33.08 -26.40 17.10
C ALA A 13 32.67 -24.91 17.28
N ALA A 14 32.68 -24.17 16.20
CA ALA A 14 32.09 -22.80 16.19
C ALA A 14 30.57 -22.90 16.31
N PHE A 15 30.07 -22.73 17.53
CA PHE A 15 28.64 -22.48 17.74
C PHE A 15 28.30 -21.09 17.17
N GLY A 16 27.77 -21.04 15.95
CA GLY A 16 27.16 -19.85 15.40
C GLY A 16 25.92 -19.54 16.22
N ALA A 17 26.01 -18.60 17.16
CA ALA A 17 24.84 -18.03 17.81
C ALA A 17 24.06 -17.27 16.74
N GLY A 18 23.08 -17.91 16.14
CA GLY A 18 22.08 -17.26 15.31
C GLY A 18 21.34 -16.25 16.18
N LEU A 19 21.57 -14.96 15.92
CA LEU A 19 20.81 -13.89 16.55
C LEU A 19 19.36 -14.01 16.03
N ALA A 20 18.50 -14.67 16.81
CA ALA A 20 17.07 -14.65 16.54
C ALA A 20 16.58 -13.21 16.76
N ILE A 21 16.46 -12.43 15.69
CA ILE A 21 15.76 -11.15 15.73
C ILE A 21 14.30 -11.50 15.99
N ALA A 22 13.89 -11.44 17.25
CA ALA A 22 12.48 -11.51 17.63
C ALA A 22 11.82 -10.29 16.97
N ARG A 23 11.14 -10.51 15.85
CA ARG A 23 10.27 -9.52 15.24
C ARG A 23 9.17 -9.28 16.27
N ALA A 24 9.17 -8.11 16.90
CA ALA A 24 8.08 -7.71 17.78
C ALA A 24 6.80 -7.91 16.97
N GLY A 25 5.96 -8.86 17.37
CA GLY A 25 4.71 -9.17 16.69
C GLY A 25 3.87 -7.89 16.64
N SER A 26 3.40 -7.54 15.45
CA SER A 26 2.50 -6.42 15.29
C SER A 26 1.27 -6.65 16.17
N LYS A 27 0.94 -5.68 16.99
CA LYS A 27 -0.25 -5.74 17.85
C LYS A 27 -1.50 -5.85 16.98
N VAL A 28 -2.41 -6.79 17.34
CA VAL A 28 -3.72 -6.86 16.68
C VAL A 28 -4.45 -5.52 16.85
N THR A 29 -4.94 -4.97 15.77
CA THR A 29 -5.78 -3.78 15.77
C THR A 29 -7.20 -4.18 15.39
N TYR A 30 -8.15 -3.88 16.27
CA TYR A 30 -9.58 -4.06 16.03
C TYR A 30 -10.26 -2.69 15.97
N ILE A 31 -11.00 -2.44 14.92
CA ILE A 31 -11.74 -1.19 14.70
C ILE A 31 -13.22 -1.56 14.61
N PRO A 32 -14.04 -1.18 15.60
CA PRO A 32 -15.45 -1.53 15.61
C PRO A 32 -16.24 -0.84 14.51
N ALA A 33 -17.36 -1.44 14.12
CA ALA A 33 -18.16 -1.04 12.95
C ALA A 33 -18.66 0.41 13.00
N ASP A 34 -18.97 0.92 14.18
CA ASP A 34 -19.40 2.32 14.38
C ASP A 34 -18.26 3.31 14.04
N GLN A 35 -17.02 3.00 14.42
CA GLN A 35 -15.85 3.80 14.07
C GLN A 35 -15.57 3.74 12.55
N VAL A 36 -15.68 2.56 11.95
CA VAL A 36 -15.54 2.41 10.49
C VAL A 36 -16.61 3.23 9.77
N LYS A 37 -17.87 3.17 10.20
CA LYS A 37 -18.96 3.95 9.64
C LYS A 37 -18.71 5.46 9.77
N ALA A 38 -18.23 5.90 10.92
CA ALA A 38 -17.88 7.30 11.15
C ALA A 38 -16.72 7.76 10.23
N ALA A 39 -15.74 6.89 10.00
CA ALA A 39 -14.63 7.16 9.10
C ALA A 39 -15.09 7.35 7.64
N PHE A 40 -16.04 6.55 7.16
CA PHE A 40 -16.62 6.72 5.83
C PHE A 40 -17.46 7.98 5.65
N ALA A 41 -17.92 8.60 6.72
CA ALA A 41 -18.70 9.84 6.62
C ALA A 41 -17.92 11.00 5.98
N LYS A 42 -16.60 11.03 6.16
CA LYS A 42 -15.70 12.09 5.64
C LYS A 42 -14.47 11.58 4.90
N GLY A 43 -14.25 10.29 4.92
CA GLY A 43 -12.96 9.68 4.57
C GLY A 43 -11.93 9.86 5.69
N ALA A 44 -11.30 8.76 6.13
CA ALA A 44 -10.27 8.81 7.17
C ALA A 44 -9.31 7.62 7.09
N VAL A 45 -8.10 7.80 7.62
CA VAL A 45 -7.16 6.72 7.85
C VAL A 45 -7.60 5.96 9.10
N LEU A 46 -7.86 4.66 8.94
CA LEU A 46 -8.24 3.76 10.04
C LEU A 46 -7.01 3.21 10.77
N LEU A 47 -5.94 2.97 10.03
CA LEU A 47 -4.69 2.42 10.56
C LEU A 47 -3.50 2.90 9.74
N ASN A 48 -2.43 3.27 10.41
CA ASN A 48 -1.12 3.46 9.82
C ASN A 48 -0.06 2.93 10.80
N ASN A 49 0.70 1.93 10.39
CA ASN A 49 1.78 1.35 11.18
C ASN A 49 3.17 1.50 10.52
N GLY A 50 3.26 2.34 9.49
CA GLY A 50 4.49 2.59 8.75
C GLY A 50 4.77 1.62 7.61
N SER A 51 4.34 0.35 7.69
CA SER A 51 4.52 -0.64 6.62
C SER A 51 3.29 -0.78 5.74
N TYR A 52 2.14 -0.51 6.29
CA TYR A 52 0.87 -0.45 5.56
C TYR A 52 -0.12 0.51 6.22
N GLN A 53 -1.06 0.98 5.43
CA GLN A 53 -2.16 1.83 5.88
C GLN A 53 -3.49 1.26 5.42
N VAL A 54 -4.54 1.49 6.22
CA VAL A 54 -5.92 1.14 5.85
C VAL A 54 -6.75 2.40 5.90
N HIS A 55 -7.37 2.76 4.77
CA HIS A 55 -8.19 3.94 4.64
C HIS A 55 -9.64 3.56 4.38
N ALA A 56 -10.56 4.17 5.10
CA ALA A 56 -11.96 4.28 4.72
C ALA A 56 -12.11 5.56 3.89
N SER A 57 -12.29 5.40 2.59
CA SER A 57 -12.27 6.52 1.65
C SER A 57 -13.66 6.85 1.13
N ARG A 58 -13.94 8.14 1.06
CA ARG A 58 -15.16 8.72 0.45
C ARG A 58 -14.75 9.75 -0.58
N ARG A 59 -15.36 9.67 -1.75
CA ARG A 59 -15.12 10.61 -2.84
C ARG A 59 -16.46 11.05 -3.44
N GLU A 60 -16.66 12.34 -3.55
CA GLU A 60 -17.86 12.94 -4.12
C GLU A 60 -17.57 13.71 -5.42
N GLU A 61 -16.28 14.03 -5.65
CA GLU A 61 -15.82 14.78 -6.80
C GLU A 61 -14.65 14.06 -7.49
N PRO A 62 -14.39 14.34 -8.78
CA PRO A 62 -13.19 13.87 -9.48
C PRO A 62 -11.93 14.23 -8.70
N GLY A 63 -10.92 13.34 -8.77
CA GLY A 63 -9.61 13.58 -8.20
C GLY A 63 -8.63 14.21 -9.19
N GLN A 64 -7.40 14.41 -8.74
CA GLN A 64 -6.25 14.63 -9.61
C GLN A 64 -5.63 13.28 -9.98
N VAL A 65 -4.75 13.28 -10.97
CA VAL A 65 -3.86 12.13 -11.21
C VAL A 65 -2.88 12.01 -10.06
N GLU A 66 -2.70 10.82 -9.54
CA GLU A 66 -1.80 10.53 -8.42
C GLU A 66 -0.76 9.49 -8.82
N VAL A 67 0.44 9.61 -8.27
CA VAL A 67 1.48 8.57 -8.28
C VAL A 67 2.02 8.49 -6.87
N HIS A 68 1.94 7.29 -6.28
CA HIS A 68 2.62 6.97 -5.02
C HIS A 68 3.97 6.33 -5.34
N VAL A 69 5.06 6.94 -4.86
CA VAL A 69 6.41 6.48 -5.20
C VAL A 69 6.73 5.15 -4.53
N LYS A 70 6.20 4.91 -3.33
CA LYS A 70 6.49 3.71 -2.54
C LYS A 70 5.28 2.80 -2.34
N ASP A 71 4.08 3.39 -2.24
CA ASP A 71 2.90 2.63 -1.88
C ASP A 71 2.28 1.94 -3.09
N THR A 72 1.98 0.66 -2.93
CA THR A 72 1.04 -0.08 -3.78
C THR A 72 -0.35 0.06 -3.17
N ASP A 73 -1.33 0.50 -3.95
CA ASP A 73 -2.71 0.65 -3.52
C ASP A 73 -3.53 -0.59 -3.88
N VAL A 74 -4.17 -1.19 -2.89
CA VAL A 74 -5.24 -2.19 -3.08
C VAL A 74 -6.57 -1.51 -2.78
N ILE A 75 -7.39 -1.30 -3.79
CA ILE A 75 -8.65 -0.59 -3.70
C ILE A 75 -9.80 -1.58 -3.81
N TYR A 76 -10.71 -1.58 -2.85
CA TYR A 76 -11.95 -2.35 -2.86
C TYR A 76 -13.17 -1.43 -2.84
N MET A 77 -14.00 -1.50 -3.90
CA MET A 77 -15.17 -0.66 -4.08
C MET A 77 -16.35 -1.17 -3.26
N LEU A 78 -16.83 -0.35 -2.34
CA LEU A 78 -17.96 -0.67 -1.46
C LEU A 78 -19.28 -0.13 -1.98
N GLU A 79 -19.27 1.08 -2.57
CA GLU A 79 -20.48 1.78 -2.98
C GLU A 79 -20.17 2.78 -4.10
N GLY A 80 -21.15 3.01 -4.99
CA GLY A 80 -21.04 3.91 -6.12
C GLY A 80 -20.22 3.35 -7.28
N SER A 81 -19.92 4.21 -8.25
CA SER A 81 -19.08 3.87 -9.40
C SER A 81 -18.21 5.05 -9.83
N THR A 82 -17.09 4.74 -10.48
CA THR A 82 -16.12 5.74 -10.93
C THR A 82 -15.51 5.37 -12.26
N THR A 83 -15.22 6.38 -13.09
CA THR A 83 -14.29 6.20 -14.21
C THR A 83 -12.88 6.30 -13.67
N PHE A 84 -12.11 5.22 -13.77
CA PHE A 84 -10.77 5.10 -13.22
C PHE A 84 -9.75 4.88 -14.34
N VAL A 85 -8.68 5.68 -14.34
CA VAL A 85 -7.61 5.59 -15.34
C VAL A 85 -6.34 5.13 -14.66
N THR A 86 -5.61 4.19 -15.27
CA THR A 86 -4.32 3.69 -14.77
C THR A 86 -3.26 3.65 -15.86
N GLY A 87 -2.00 3.86 -15.48
CA GLY A 87 -0.87 3.86 -16.40
C GLY A 87 -0.79 5.12 -17.26
N GLY A 88 -0.11 5.03 -18.40
CA GLY A 88 0.15 6.18 -19.25
C GLY A 88 1.21 7.13 -18.68
N THR A 89 1.24 8.34 -19.20
CA THR A 89 2.18 9.40 -18.80
C THR A 89 1.43 10.53 -18.11
N MET A 90 1.81 10.83 -16.86
CA MET A 90 1.24 11.96 -16.11
C MET A 90 1.63 13.29 -16.74
N VAL A 91 0.68 14.21 -16.87
CA VAL A 91 0.89 15.58 -17.35
C VAL A 91 0.87 16.53 -16.14
N GLY A 92 1.84 17.44 -16.11
CA GLY A 92 1.91 18.49 -15.09
C GLY A 92 2.19 17.97 -13.68
N GLY A 93 2.91 16.84 -13.58
CA GLY A 93 3.24 16.22 -12.30
C GLY A 93 4.08 17.12 -11.40
N LYS A 94 3.68 17.25 -10.14
CA LYS A 94 4.39 17.96 -9.07
C LYS A 94 4.38 17.14 -7.79
N THR A 95 5.50 17.08 -7.10
CA THR A 95 5.56 16.49 -5.76
C THR A 95 4.74 17.35 -4.79
N THR A 96 3.73 16.76 -4.17
CA THR A 96 2.82 17.45 -3.24
C THR A 96 3.04 17.05 -1.79
N ALA A 97 3.63 15.87 -1.57
CA ALA A 97 4.04 15.36 -0.26
C ALA A 97 5.23 14.40 -0.46
N PRO A 98 5.93 13.98 0.60
CA PRO A 98 6.88 12.88 0.50
C PRO A 98 6.22 11.66 -0.16
N ASP A 99 6.88 11.12 -1.18
CA ASP A 99 6.42 9.94 -1.93
C ASP A 99 5.07 10.09 -2.68
N GLU A 100 4.53 11.32 -2.84
CA GLU A 100 3.30 11.61 -3.58
C GLU A 100 3.51 12.67 -4.67
N ILE A 101 3.10 12.33 -5.89
CA ILE A 101 3.12 13.23 -7.05
C ILE A 101 1.69 13.38 -7.55
N ARG A 102 1.27 14.61 -7.83
CA ARG A 102 -0.05 14.90 -8.41
C ARG A 102 0.08 15.61 -9.74
N GLY A 103 -0.82 15.28 -10.66
CA GLY A 103 -0.86 15.85 -12.01
C GLY A 103 -2.28 16.22 -12.42
N SER A 104 -2.36 16.90 -13.58
CA SER A 104 -3.63 17.40 -14.09
C SER A 104 -4.31 16.47 -15.10
N ASN A 105 -3.54 15.58 -15.73
CA ASN A 105 -4.04 14.69 -16.77
C ASN A 105 -3.10 13.48 -16.97
N VAL A 106 -3.59 12.49 -17.72
CA VAL A 106 -2.81 11.34 -18.19
C VAL A 106 -2.92 11.28 -19.71
N GLN A 107 -1.79 11.13 -20.37
CA GLN A 107 -1.72 10.80 -21.81
C GLN A 107 -1.59 9.28 -21.96
N GLY A 108 -2.52 8.67 -22.65
CA GLY A 108 -2.62 7.22 -22.75
C GLY A 108 -3.18 6.61 -21.45
N GLY A 109 -2.80 5.37 -21.16
CA GLY A 109 -3.32 4.62 -20.03
C GLY A 109 -4.59 3.86 -20.37
N GLU A 110 -5.05 3.07 -19.41
CA GLU A 110 -6.24 2.25 -19.55
C GLU A 110 -7.37 2.83 -18.68
N THR A 111 -8.53 3.00 -19.28
CA THR A 111 -9.74 3.51 -18.62
C THR A 111 -10.68 2.36 -18.31
N ARG A 112 -11.14 2.29 -17.06
CA ARG A 112 -12.13 1.32 -16.56
C ARG A 112 -13.25 2.03 -15.83
N THR A 113 -14.40 1.41 -15.80
CA THR A 113 -15.44 1.75 -14.81
C THR A 113 -15.28 0.78 -13.64
N LEU A 114 -15.00 1.32 -12.46
CA LEU A 114 -15.01 0.54 -11.22
C LEU A 114 -16.37 0.73 -10.55
N MET A 115 -16.92 -0.37 -10.05
CA MET A 115 -18.22 -0.39 -9.36
C MET A 115 -18.14 -1.24 -8.10
N LYS A 116 -19.19 -1.22 -7.30
CA LYS A 116 -19.30 -2.02 -6.08
C LYS A 116 -18.89 -3.48 -6.29
N GLY A 117 -17.99 -3.96 -5.45
CA GLY A 117 -17.45 -5.32 -5.48
C GLY A 117 -16.14 -5.47 -6.25
N ASP A 118 -15.75 -4.47 -7.06
CA ASP A 118 -14.49 -4.52 -7.80
C ASP A 118 -13.30 -4.35 -6.87
N VAL A 119 -12.21 -5.03 -7.20
CA VAL A 119 -10.88 -4.85 -6.64
C VAL A 119 -9.93 -4.42 -7.74
N ILE A 120 -9.13 -3.39 -7.48
CA ILE A 120 -8.01 -3.02 -8.34
C ILE A 120 -6.75 -2.86 -7.51
N VAL A 121 -5.63 -3.35 -8.05
CA VAL A 121 -4.30 -3.18 -7.47
C VAL A 121 -3.51 -2.23 -8.36
N VAL A 122 -3.04 -1.14 -7.79
CA VAL A 122 -2.22 -0.15 -8.47
C VAL A 122 -0.81 -0.22 -7.87
N PRO A 123 0.17 -0.78 -8.59
CA PRO A 123 1.56 -0.83 -8.12
C PRO A 123 2.13 0.59 -7.92
N ASN A 124 3.08 0.71 -7.00
CA ASN A 124 3.82 1.96 -6.81
C ASN A 124 4.41 2.47 -8.15
N GLY A 125 4.57 3.76 -8.27
CA GLY A 125 5.05 4.41 -9.49
C GLY A 125 4.04 4.47 -10.64
N THR A 126 2.86 3.87 -10.50
CA THR A 126 1.84 3.84 -11.54
C THR A 126 0.90 5.04 -11.44
N PRO A 127 0.78 5.89 -12.48
CA PRO A 127 -0.23 6.93 -12.51
C PRO A 127 -1.64 6.32 -12.41
N HIS A 128 -2.47 6.92 -11.56
CA HIS A 128 -3.86 6.52 -11.42
C HIS A 128 -4.76 7.70 -11.10
N TRP A 129 -6.03 7.62 -11.49
CA TRP A 129 -6.91 8.76 -11.46
C TRP A 129 -8.39 8.37 -11.33
N PHE A 130 -9.04 8.83 -10.29
CA PHE A 130 -10.48 8.89 -10.20
C PHE A 130 -10.98 10.04 -11.08
N LYS A 131 -11.14 9.79 -12.38
CA LYS A 131 -11.40 10.80 -13.40
C LYS A 131 -12.83 11.34 -13.33
N ALA A 132 -13.78 10.50 -12.97
CA ALA A 132 -15.18 10.88 -12.79
C ALA A 132 -15.82 9.98 -11.73
N VAL A 133 -16.80 10.50 -11.02
CA VAL A 133 -17.59 9.76 -10.04
C VAL A 133 -19.08 9.93 -10.33
N SER A 134 -19.87 8.87 -10.12
CA SER A 134 -21.33 8.90 -10.23
C SER A 134 -21.93 8.90 -8.83
N GLY A 135 -22.04 10.09 -8.22
CA GLY A 135 -22.44 10.25 -6.83
C GLY A 135 -21.32 9.89 -5.85
N PRO A 136 -21.63 9.76 -4.55
CA PRO A 136 -20.64 9.35 -3.55
C PRO A 136 -20.09 7.95 -3.82
N VAL A 137 -18.78 7.82 -3.81
CA VAL A 137 -18.06 6.55 -3.95
C VAL A 137 -17.40 6.23 -2.62
N LEU A 138 -17.70 5.05 -2.07
CA LEU A 138 -17.05 4.54 -0.86
C LEU A 138 -16.16 3.36 -1.22
N TYR A 139 -14.94 3.36 -0.71
CA TYR A 139 -13.97 2.31 -0.99
C TYR A 139 -12.93 2.21 0.13
N TYR A 140 -12.43 1.01 0.37
CA TYR A 140 -11.21 0.82 1.13
C TYR A 140 -9.99 1.00 0.22
N VAL A 141 -8.94 1.60 0.77
CA VAL A 141 -7.60 1.51 0.21
C VAL A 141 -6.69 0.90 1.28
N VAL A 142 -5.99 -0.17 0.91
CA VAL A 142 -4.85 -0.67 1.67
C VAL A 142 -3.60 -0.24 0.91
N LYS A 143 -2.80 0.64 1.52
CA LYS A 143 -1.49 1.04 1.01
C LYS A 143 -0.42 0.18 1.62
N VAL A 144 0.43 -0.42 0.79
CA VAL A 144 1.51 -1.34 1.21
C VAL A 144 2.83 -0.87 0.62
N GLN A 145 3.87 -0.78 1.49
CA GLN A 145 5.24 -0.45 1.09
C GLN A 145 6.10 -1.70 0.96
#